data_1e824ff21675b661c769ff725c67c8ab
#
_entry.id   1e824ff21675b661c769ff725c67c8ab
#
_cell.length_a   1.000
_cell.length_b   1.000
_cell.length_c   1.000
_cell.angle_alpha   90.00
_cell.angle_beta   90.00
_cell.angle_gamma   90.00
#
_symmetry.space_group_name_H-M   'P 1'
#
loop_
_entity.id
_entity.type
_entity.pdbx_description
1 polymer ?
#
loop_
_entity_poly.entity_id
_entity_poly.type
_entity_poly.pdbx_seq_one_letter_code
_entity_poly.pdbx_strand_id
1 'polypeptide(L)'
;MEKKKIELLAPAGDMERLKMAVAYGADAVYLAGTTFGMRSFAGNFTPEQLKEAVELCKSHNVRVHVTCNTMPRNEEVARLPEWLEYLNDVGVHAAIMADVGVLSLCKKYAPRLECHISTHASIVNYVSAQAWYDLGAKRVILARETSLDEIREIRAKAPRELEMEVFGHGAMCVSYSGRCLLSNYMTGRDSNRGVCAQPCRYQYALMEEKRPGEYFPVYESNGQTYIMNSKDMCMIDHVGELMDVGLDSLKLEGRAKSAYYAAIVTGAYRHAIDAAYENRPLDPVWRDEVEHISHRHYSTGFFYGQPGQYTESSRYVRDWQIVAKVVECDGEGNALLTLNNKFASGDVLELVGPDVRPQSLTVGTLIDAETGEEVPEVKKPQMKFKMKLPCGVPPLSLLRRQAEGL
;
A
#
# COMPACT_ATOMS: atom_id res chain seq x y z
N MET A 1 23.76 1.35 19.58
CA MET A 1 22.96 2.49 19.08
C MET A 1 21.59 2.35 19.66
N GLU A 2 20.96 3.44 20.04
CA GLU A 2 19.56 3.41 20.48
C GLU A 2 18.69 2.96 19.30
N LYS A 3 17.80 1.99 19.52
CA LYS A 3 16.96 1.40 18.47
C LYS A 3 15.94 2.46 18.02
N LYS A 4 16.04 2.93 16.80
CA LYS A 4 15.10 3.91 16.22
C LYS A 4 13.85 3.16 15.74
N LYS A 5 12.65 3.66 16.11
CA LYS A 5 11.40 3.13 15.57
C LYS A 5 11.30 3.52 14.09
N ILE A 6 11.09 2.53 13.24
CA ILE A 6 10.97 2.75 11.79
C ILE A 6 9.61 3.40 11.47
N GLU A 7 9.58 4.36 10.53
CA GLU A 7 8.35 4.97 10.03
C GLU A 7 7.52 3.97 9.25
N LEU A 8 6.23 3.88 9.53
CA LEU A 8 5.27 3.11 8.74
C LEU A 8 4.61 4.01 7.70
N LEU A 9 4.99 3.84 6.42
CA LEU A 9 4.46 4.61 5.29
C LEU A 9 3.37 3.82 4.57
N ALA A 10 2.11 4.23 4.78
CA ALA A 10 0.93 3.55 4.28
C ALA A 10 0.38 4.15 2.96
N PRO A 11 -0.26 3.33 2.09
CA PRO A 11 -0.85 3.81 0.85
C PRO A 11 -2.20 4.51 1.07
N ALA A 12 -2.42 5.65 0.41
CA ALA A 12 -3.70 6.34 0.37
C ALA A 12 -4.10 6.64 -1.08
N GLY A 13 -5.02 5.85 -1.63
CA GLY A 13 -5.51 6.04 -3.00
C GLY A 13 -6.61 7.10 -3.11
N ASP A 14 -7.37 7.32 -2.03
CA ASP A 14 -8.43 8.32 -1.86
C ASP A 14 -8.62 8.67 -0.39
N MET A 15 -9.60 9.54 -0.09
CA MET A 15 -9.88 10.00 1.28
C MET A 15 -10.35 8.87 2.21
N GLU A 16 -11.05 7.85 1.72
CA GLU A 16 -11.46 6.71 2.55
C GLU A 16 -10.24 5.87 2.97
N ARG A 17 -9.37 5.54 2.02
CA ARG A 17 -8.12 4.82 2.29
C ARG A 17 -7.19 5.61 3.19
N LEU A 18 -7.13 6.93 3.02
CA LEU A 18 -6.35 7.81 3.88
C LEU A 18 -6.84 7.77 5.32
N LYS A 19 -8.15 7.92 5.55
CA LYS A 19 -8.76 7.84 6.90
C LYS A 19 -8.46 6.48 7.56
N MET A 20 -8.56 5.39 6.79
CA MET A 20 -8.20 4.05 7.28
C MET A 20 -6.72 3.95 7.65
N ALA A 21 -5.81 4.37 6.77
CA ALA A 21 -4.37 4.32 7.05
C ALA A 21 -3.99 5.10 8.31
N VAL A 22 -4.54 6.31 8.47
CA VAL A 22 -4.32 7.15 9.66
C VAL A 22 -4.87 6.48 10.91
N ALA A 23 -6.11 5.99 10.89
CA ALA A 23 -6.75 5.37 12.05
C ALA A 23 -6.04 4.08 12.48
N TYR A 24 -5.50 3.30 11.53
CA TYR A 24 -4.80 2.04 11.81
C TYR A 24 -3.28 2.20 12.06
N GLY A 25 -2.81 3.42 12.30
CA GLY A 25 -1.49 3.68 12.89
C GLY A 25 -0.36 3.95 11.91
N ALA A 26 -0.64 4.50 10.73
CA ALA A 26 0.40 5.02 9.84
C ALA A 26 1.11 6.23 10.47
N ASP A 27 2.45 6.27 10.37
CA ASP A 27 3.27 7.44 10.72
C ASP A 27 3.33 8.44 9.55
N ALA A 28 3.18 7.91 8.34
CA ALA A 28 3.11 8.70 7.12
C ALA A 28 2.21 8.03 6.09
N VAL A 29 1.63 8.81 5.19
CA VAL A 29 0.84 8.31 4.06
C VAL A 29 1.43 8.80 2.75
N TYR A 30 1.37 7.97 1.69
CA TYR A 30 1.71 8.44 0.36
C TYR A 30 0.51 8.36 -0.57
N LEU A 31 0.33 9.43 -1.32
CA LEU A 31 -0.79 9.64 -2.21
C LEU A 31 -0.36 10.31 -3.53
N ALA A 32 -1.27 10.52 -4.45
CA ALA A 32 -1.00 11.23 -5.69
C ALA A 32 -2.07 12.29 -5.96
N GLY A 33 -1.64 13.39 -6.55
CA GLY A 33 -2.55 14.30 -7.24
C GLY A 33 -3.04 13.73 -8.56
N THR A 34 -3.91 14.47 -9.23
CA THR A 34 -4.46 14.11 -10.56
C THR A 34 -3.39 14.13 -11.66
N THR A 35 -2.20 14.71 -11.39
CA THR A 35 -1.08 14.83 -12.33
C THR A 35 0.21 14.29 -11.70
N PHE A 36 1.19 13.90 -12.54
CA PHE A 36 2.55 13.50 -12.20
C PHE A 36 2.72 12.28 -11.29
N GLY A 37 1.62 11.61 -10.90
CA GLY A 37 1.66 10.41 -10.09
C GLY A 37 1.50 9.13 -10.91
N MET A 38 2.22 8.06 -10.51
CA MET A 38 1.96 6.70 -11.01
C MET A 38 0.61 6.18 -10.51
N ARG A 39 -0.01 5.22 -11.21
CA ARG A 39 -1.35 4.67 -10.90
C ARG A 39 -2.50 5.63 -11.24
N SER A 40 -2.56 6.12 -12.46
CA SER A 40 -3.64 7.00 -12.95
C SER A 40 -5.05 6.42 -12.79
N PHE A 41 -5.19 5.10 -12.65
CA PHE A 41 -6.46 4.39 -12.40
C PHE A 41 -6.78 4.19 -10.91
N ALA A 42 -5.85 4.48 -9.99
CA ALA A 42 -6.19 4.60 -8.59
C ALA A 42 -6.94 5.92 -8.38
N GLY A 43 -7.77 6.01 -7.37
CA GLY A 43 -8.25 7.31 -6.93
C GLY A 43 -7.06 8.26 -6.76
N ASN A 44 -7.18 9.49 -7.20
CA ASN A 44 -6.17 10.52 -7.04
C ASN A 44 -6.85 11.74 -6.42
N PHE A 45 -6.09 12.53 -5.69
CA PHE A 45 -6.62 13.68 -4.95
C PHE A 45 -6.70 14.92 -5.84
N THR A 46 -7.85 15.58 -5.87
CA THR A 46 -7.93 16.95 -6.40
C THR A 46 -7.13 17.89 -5.48
N PRO A 47 -6.81 19.12 -5.94
CA PRO A 47 -6.15 20.10 -5.06
C PRO A 47 -6.90 20.33 -3.74
N GLU A 48 -8.23 20.44 -3.78
CA GLU A 48 -9.07 20.63 -2.59
C GLU A 48 -9.01 19.42 -1.65
N GLN A 49 -9.12 18.21 -2.19
CA GLN A 49 -8.99 16.97 -1.43
C GLN A 49 -7.59 16.79 -0.84
N LEU A 50 -6.55 17.23 -1.57
CA LEU A 50 -5.18 17.20 -1.06
C LEU A 50 -5.01 18.12 0.16
N LYS A 51 -5.59 19.32 0.12
CA LYS A 51 -5.60 20.23 1.25
C LYS A 51 -6.31 19.62 2.46
N GLU A 52 -7.51 19.04 2.25
CA GLU A 52 -8.25 18.33 3.32
C GLU A 52 -7.42 17.17 3.88
N ALA A 53 -6.74 16.41 3.01
CA ALA A 53 -5.88 15.29 3.41
C ALA A 53 -4.71 15.75 4.28
N VAL A 54 -4.05 16.85 3.91
CA VAL A 54 -2.93 17.42 4.68
C VAL A 54 -3.42 17.91 6.05
N GLU A 55 -4.55 18.62 6.12
CA GLU A 55 -5.15 19.09 7.37
C GLU A 55 -5.51 17.93 8.31
N LEU A 56 -6.17 16.88 7.76
CA LEU A 56 -6.51 15.67 8.51
C LEU A 56 -5.26 14.97 9.05
N CYS A 57 -4.26 14.72 8.20
CA CYS A 57 -3.03 14.06 8.61
C CYS A 57 -2.27 14.86 9.67
N LYS A 58 -2.19 16.19 9.51
CA LYS A 58 -1.57 17.09 10.48
C LYS A 58 -2.23 17.02 11.84
N SER A 59 -3.58 16.94 11.91
CA SER A 59 -4.31 16.83 13.18
C SER A 59 -4.04 15.52 13.93
N HIS A 60 -3.54 14.48 13.21
CA HIS A 60 -3.17 13.17 13.76
C HIS A 60 -1.64 12.97 13.83
N ASN A 61 -0.85 14.02 13.58
CA ASN A 61 0.61 13.94 13.54
C ASN A 61 1.15 12.92 12.51
N VAL A 62 0.46 12.76 11.36
CA VAL A 62 0.84 11.89 10.24
C VAL A 62 1.40 12.73 9.10
N ARG A 63 2.53 12.30 8.53
CA ARG A 63 3.18 12.99 7.41
C ARG A 63 2.51 12.64 6.08
N VAL A 64 2.49 13.60 5.14
CA VAL A 64 1.94 13.39 3.80
C VAL A 64 3.06 13.45 2.76
N HIS A 65 3.22 12.38 1.99
CA HIS A 65 4.17 12.30 0.88
C HIS A 65 3.39 12.22 -0.44
N VAL A 66 3.70 13.11 -1.39
CA VAL A 66 3.01 13.16 -2.69
C VAL A 66 3.90 12.58 -3.78
N THR A 67 3.36 11.65 -4.58
CA THR A 67 4.11 11.07 -5.69
C THR A 67 4.15 12.02 -6.90
N CYS A 68 5.36 12.35 -7.34
CA CYS A 68 5.71 13.07 -8.57
C CYS A 68 6.69 12.21 -9.39
N ASN A 69 6.42 10.90 -9.47
CA ASN A 69 7.38 9.89 -9.89
C ASN A 69 7.12 9.28 -11.28
N THR A 70 6.31 9.94 -12.09
CA THR A 70 6.26 9.69 -13.54
C THR A 70 7.52 10.24 -14.21
N MET A 71 7.82 9.78 -15.43
CA MET A 71 8.84 10.39 -16.30
C MET A 71 8.17 11.47 -17.15
N PRO A 72 8.28 12.77 -16.79
CA PRO A 72 7.57 13.83 -17.48
C PRO A 72 8.15 14.07 -18.88
N ARG A 73 7.29 14.33 -19.85
CA ARG A 73 7.67 14.79 -21.18
C ARG A 73 7.84 16.30 -21.17
N ASN A 74 8.52 16.88 -22.16
CA ASN A 74 8.77 18.31 -22.24
C ASN A 74 7.51 19.18 -22.12
N GLU A 75 6.40 18.73 -22.68
CA GLU A 75 5.08 19.40 -22.57
C GLU A 75 4.52 19.41 -21.13
N GLU A 76 4.90 18.42 -20.31
CA GLU A 76 4.47 18.30 -18.92
C GLU A 76 5.39 19.09 -17.97
N VAL A 77 6.69 19.21 -18.31
CA VAL A 77 7.70 19.92 -17.50
C VAL A 77 7.29 21.38 -17.23
N ALA A 78 6.66 22.04 -18.18
CA ALA A 78 6.22 23.43 -18.03
C ALA A 78 5.19 23.62 -16.88
N ARG A 79 4.47 22.58 -16.49
CA ARG A 79 3.43 22.59 -15.45
C ARG A 79 3.95 22.17 -14.08
N LEU A 80 5.16 21.62 -14.00
CA LEU A 80 5.75 21.14 -12.74
C LEU A 80 6.01 22.25 -11.72
N PRO A 81 6.52 23.45 -12.09
CA PRO A 81 6.75 24.51 -11.11
C PRO A 81 5.49 24.86 -10.31
N GLU A 82 4.39 25.14 -10.97
CA GLU A 82 3.11 25.49 -10.34
C GLU A 82 2.61 24.38 -9.39
N TRP A 83 2.73 23.12 -9.82
CA TRP A 83 2.37 21.97 -8.98
C TRP A 83 3.24 21.84 -7.74
N LEU A 84 4.55 22.01 -7.88
CA LEU A 84 5.51 21.92 -6.77
C LEU A 84 5.32 23.07 -5.77
N GLU A 85 5.11 24.30 -6.25
CA GLU A 85 4.76 25.45 -5.40
C GLU A 85 3.48 25.18 -4.63
N TYR A 86 2.43 24.65 -5.30
CA TYR A 86 1.19 24.27 -4.63
C TYR A 86 1.43 23.23 -3.50
N LEU A 87 2.18 22.16 -3.75
CA LEU A 87 2.53 21.15 -2.73
C LEU A 87 3.26 21.77 -1.55
N ASN A 88 4.21 22.67 -1.82
CA ASN A 88 4.98 23.39 -0.80
C ASN A 88 4.08 24.28 0.06
N ASP A 89 3.09 24.94 -0.52
CA ASP A 89 2.24 25.91 0.17
C ASP A 89 1.11 25.25 0.97
N VAL A 90 0.58 24.15 0.47
CA VAL A 90 -0.44 23.37 1.20
C VAL A 90 0.15 22.60 2.40
N GLY A 91 1.48 22.48 2.47
CA GLY A 91 2.18 21.88 3.59
C GLY A 91 2.38 20.37 3.48
N VAL A 92 2.51 19.84 2.27
CA VAL A 92 3.00 18.49 2.01
C VAL A 92 4.40 18.34 2.59
N HIS A 93 4.70 17.20 3.21
CA HIS A 93 6.00 16.96 3.84
C HIS A 93 7.09 16.64 2.81
N ALA A 94 6.80 15.72 1.88
CA ALA A 94 7.76 15.28 0.87
C ALA A 94 7.14 15.04 -0.51
N ALA A 95 7.93 15.25 -1.56
CA ALA A 95 7.61 14.77 -2.91
C ALA A 95 8.47 13.56 -3.27
N ILE A 96 7.81 12.49 -3.72
CA ILE A 96 8.47 11.26 -4.17
C ILE A 96 8.67 11.35 -5.69
N MET A 97 9.92 11.39 -6.15
CA MET A 97 10.28 11.63 -7.54
C MET A 97 11.32 10.63 -8.07
N ALA A 98 11.40 10.45 -9.38
CA ALA A 98 12.36 9.54 -10.01
C ALA A 98 13.27 10.23 -11.03
N ASP A 99 12.91 11.43 -11.43
CA ASP A 99 13.59 12.22 -12.48
C ASP A 99 14.43 13.33 -11.86
N VAL A 100 15.69 13.47 -12.34
CA VAL A 100 16.62 14.48 -11.83
C VAL A 100 16.19 15.91 -12.15
N GLY A 101 15.47 16.12 -13.26
CA GLY A 101 14.89 17.41 -13.61
C GLY A 101 13.79 17.81 -12.63
N VAL A 102 12.95 16.86 -12.22
CA VAL A 102 11.91 17.09 -11.20
C VAL A 102 12.58 17.47 -9.86
N LEU A 103 13.66 16.78 -9.46
CA LEU A 103 14.43 17.14 -8.27
C LEU A 103 14.96 18.60 -8.35
N SER A 104 15.56 18.97 -9.48
CA SER A 104 16.08 20.31 -9.69
C SER A 104 14.98 21.39 -9.59
N LEU A 105 13.82 21.13 -10.19
CA LEU A 105 12.68 22.04 -10.09
C LEU A 105 12.11 22.09 -8.67
N CYS A 106 12.03 20.96 -7.97
CA CYS A 106 11.58 20.92 -6.58
C CYS A 106 12.44 21.80 -5.67
N LYS A 107 13.74 21.68 -5.75
CA LYS A 107 14.68 22.54 -4.99
C LYS A 107 14.50 24.02 -5.27
N LYS A 108 14.15 24.37 -6.51
CA LYS A 108 13.99 25.77 -6.94
C LYS A 108 12.66 26.37 -6.52
N TYR A 109 11.56 25.61 -6.69
CA TYR A 109 10.19 26.14 -6.56
C TYR A 109 9.50 25.69 -5.26
N ALA A 110 10.00 24.66 -4.59
CA ALA A 110 9.39 24.09 -3.37
C ALA A 110 10.45 23.80 -2.28
N PRO A 111 11.18 24.82 -1.78
CA PRO A 111 12.36 24.64 -0.92
C PRO A 111 12.05 24.04 0.46
N ARG A 112 10.78 24.04 0.91
CA ARG A 112 10.36 23.39 2.18
C ARG A 112 9.99 21.92 2.00
N LEU A 113 9.83 21.48 0.75
CA LEU A 113 9.40 20.13 0.42
C LEU A 113 10.60 19.18 0.39
N GLU A 114 10.59 18.13 1.19
CA GLU A 114 11.65 17.11 1.12
C GLU A 114 11.60 16.35 -0.19
N CYS A 115 12.78 16.07 -0.75
CA CYS A 115 12.93 15.28 -1.98
C CYS A 115 13.20 13.82 -1.62
N HIS A 116 12.24 12.93 -1.87
CA HIS A 116 12.38 11.49 -1.68
C HIS A 116 12.53 10.81 -3.05
N ILE A 117 13.60 10.03 -3.24
CA ILE A 117 13.86 9.39 -4.54
C ILE A 117 13.15 8.06 -4.63
N SER A 118 12.26 7.96 -5.61
CA SER A 118 11.41 6.78 -5.85
C SER A 118 12.21 5.52 -6.18
N THR A 119 11.68 4.37 -5.84
CA THR A 119 12.16 3.05 -6.31
C THR A 119 12.28 2.97 -7.84
N HIS A 120 11.58 3.83 -8.60
CA HIS A 120 11.69 3.93 -10.05
C HIS A 120 13.05 4.47 -10.54
N ALA A 121 13.83 5.10 -9.64
CA ALA A 121 15.22 5.44 -9.93
C ALA A 121 16.16 4.21 -9.90
N SER A 122 15.66 3.05 -9.45
CA SER A 122 16.37 1.75 -9.43
C SER A 122 17.70 1.81 -8.65
N ILE A 123 17.67 2.37 -7.44
CA ILE A 123 18.85 2.49 -6.57
C ILE A 123 19.14 1.13 -5.94
N VAL A 124 20.29 0.54 -6.30
CA VAL A 124 20.74 -0.78 -5.85
C VAL A 124 22.15 -0.80 -5.26
N ASN A 125 22.80 0.37 -5.13
CA ASN A 125 24.15 0.47 -4.58
C ASN A 125 24.38 1.81 -3.87
N TYR A 126 25.39 1.84 -3.01
CA TYR A 126 25.73 3.01 -2.19
C TYR A 126 26.23 4.21 -3.00
N VAL A 127 26.86 4.00 -4.15
CA VAL A 127 27.35 5.12 -5.00
C VAL A 127 26.18 5.87 -5.61
N SER A 128 25.14 5.16 -6.08
CA SER A 128 23.91 5.78 -6.55
C SER A 128 23.18 6.51 -5.42
N ALA A 129 23.13 5.91 -4.22
CA ALA A 129 22.53 6.56 -3.04
C ALA A 129 23.28 7.85 -2.68
N GLN A 130 24.60 7.82 -2.66
CA GLN A 130 25.45 8.99 -2.44
C GLN A 130 25.19 10.09 -3.48
N ALA A 131 25.17 9.74 -4.76
CA ALA A 131 24.96 10.72 -5.83
C ALA A 131 23.59 11.43 -5.68
N TRP A 132 22.53 10.73 -5.31
CA TRP A 132 21.24 11.36 -5.04
C TRP A 132 21.27 12.26 -3.81
N TYR A 133 22.00 11.86 -2.75
CA TYR A 133 22.22 12.70 -1.57
C TYR A 133 22.93 13.99 -1.92
N ASP A 134 24.01 13.91 -2.72
CA ASP A 134 24.79 15.08 -3.17
C ASP A 134 23.93 16.03 -4.02
N LEU A 135 22.96 15.50 -4.77
CA LEU A 135 21.98 16.30 -5.48
C LEU A 135 20.91 16.92 -4.57
N GLY A 136 20.86 16.54 -3.28
CA GLY A 136 19.99 17.12 -2.26
C GLY A 136 18.74 16.28 -1.95
N ALA A 137 18.76 14.99 -2.25
CA ALA A 137 17.73 14.07 -1.77
C ALA A 137 17.84 13.89 -0.25
N LYS A 138 16.69 13.90 0.43
CA LYS A 138 16.62 13.62 1.87
C LYS A 138 16.47 12.12 2.13
N ARG A 139 15.76 11.39 1.25
CA ARG A 139 15.48 9.96 1.36
C ARG A 139 15.63 9.26 0.02
N VAL A 140 16.10 8.01 0.05
CA VAL A 140 16.10 7.11 -1.10
C VAL A 140 15.23 5.88 -0.81
N ILE A 141 14.36 5.52 -1.77
CA ILE A 141 13.56 4.30 -1.74
C ILE A 141 14.28 3.28 -2.60
N LEU A 142 14.89 2.29 -1.97
CA LEU A 142 15.68 1.29 -2.66
C LEU A 142 14.85 0.46 -3.64
N ALA A 143 15.50 -0.09 -4.66
CA ALA A 143 14.87 -1.03 -5.57
C ALA A 143 14.42 -2.27 -4.80
N ARG A 144 13.28 -2.87 -5.21
CA ARG A 144 12.73 -4.09 -4.57
C ARG A 144 13.55 -5.34 -4.85
N GLU A 145 14.45 -5.22 -5.80
CA GLU A 145 15.38 -6.26 -6.26
C GLU A 145 16.67 -6.31 -5.42
N THR A 146 16.78 -5.45 -4.40
CA THR A 146 17.95 -5.37 -3.51
C THR A 146 17.81 -6.37 -2.36
N SER A 147 18.84 -7.19 -2.15
CA SER A 147 18.92 -8.15 -1.05
C SER A 147 19.19 -7.46 0.30
N LEU A 148 18.91 -8.15 1.40
CA LEU A 148 19.15 -7.62 2.74
C LEU A 148 20.64 -7.31 2.99
N ASP A 149 21.54 -8.12 2.44
CA ASP A 149 22.99 -7.91 2.59
C ASP A 149 23.45 -6.68 1.79
N GLU A 150 22.93 -6.47 0.58
CA GLU A 150 23.18 -5.26 -0.19
C GLU A 150 22.64 -4.01 0.53
N ILE A 151 21.47 -4.09 1.15
CA ILE A 151 20.88 -3.00 1.95
C ILE A 151 21.79 -2.67 3.13
N ARG A 152 22.31 -3.67 3.85
CA ARG A 152 23.30 -3.48 4.93
C ARG A 152 24.55 -2.77 4.43
N GLU A 153 25.06 -3.17 3.27
CA GLU A 153 26.25 -2.53 2.66
C GLU A 153 25.96 -1.09 2.26
N ILE A 154 24.80 -0.82 1.62
CA ILE A 154 24.38 0.53 1.26
C ILE A 154 24.28 1.39 2.52
N ARG A 155 23.62 0.91 3.59
CA ARG A 155 23.49 1.66 4.85
C ARG A 155 24.84 1.95 5.51
N ALA A 156 25.75 1.01 5.46
CA ALA A 156 27.09 1.15 6.04
C ALA A 156 27.96 2.19 5.33
N LYS A 157 27.77 2.39 4.02
CA LYS A 157 28.60 3.25 3.17
C LYS A 157 27.93 4.56 2.76
N ALA A 158 26.60 4.66 2.81
CA ALA A 158 25.85 5.88 2.52
C ALA A 158 25.94 6.89 3.67
N PRO A 159 25.75 8.20 3.42
CA PRO A 159 25.68 9.22 4.47
C PRO A 159 24.63 8.85 5.53
N ARG A 160 24.96 9.13 6.80
CA ARG A 160 24.03 8.84 7.91
C ARG A 160 22.76 9.68 7.87
N GLU A 161 22.87 10.88 7.34
CA GLU A 161 21.80 11.86 7.18
C GLU A 161 20.83 11.50 6.04
N LEU A 162 21.25 10.61 5.12
CA LEU A 162 20.40 10.09 4.06
C LEU A 162 19.47 9.02 4.64
N GLU A 163 18.17 9.28 4.61
CA GLU A 163 17.17 8.31 5.02
C GLU A 163 17.02 7.23 3.96
N MET A 164 16.79 5.99 4.43
CA MET A 164 16.60 4.82 3.57
C MET A 164 15.22 4.20 3.82
N GLU A 165 14.48 3.98 2.73
CA GLU A 165 13.16 3.38 2.71
C GLU A 165 13.16 2.11 1.85
N VAL A 166 12.44 1.08 2.30
CA VAL A 166 12.20 -0.13 1.50
C VAL A 166 10.71 -0.47 1.48
N PHE A 167 10.28 -1.21 0.47
CA PHE A 167 8.97 -1.84 0.52
C PHE A 167 9.00 -3.08 1.42
N GLY A 168 7.97 -3.23 2.26
CA GLY A 168 7.80 -4.39 3.13
C GLY A 168 6.59 -5.25 2.80
N HIS A 169 5.65 -4.74 1.99
CA HIS A 169 4.43 -5.47 1.66
C HIS A 169 3.86 -5.06 0.32
N GLY A 170 3.18 -6.01 -0.33
CA GLY A 170 2.31 -5.79 -1.48
C GLY A 170 2.85 -6.29 -2.81
N ALA A 171 2.20 -5.87 -3.89
CA ALA A 171 2.41 -6.42 -5.23
C ALA A 171 3.81 -6.15 -5.77
N MET A 172 4.47 -7.21 -6.26
CA MET A 172 5.76 -7.13 -6.97
C MET A 172 5.55 -6.93 -8.48
N CYS A 173 6.54 -6.32 -9.12
CA CYS A 173 6.63 -6.22 -10.58
C CYS A 173 7.52 -7.35 -11.12
N VAL A 174 7.25 -7.81 -12.35
CA VAL A 174 8.08 -8.80 -13.05
C VAL A 174 9.42 -8.20 -13.52
N SER A 175 9.50 -6.89 -13.62
CA SER A 175 10.68 -6.13 -14.01
C SER A 175 11.04 -5.13 -12.93
N TYR A 176 12.24 -4.55 -13.01
CA TYR A 176 12.54 -3.33 -12.23
C TYR A 176 11.41 -2.32 -12.35
N SER A 177 10.98 -1.77 -11.23
CA SER A 177 9.85 -0.84 -11.17
C SER A 177 10.07 0.36 -12.09
N GLY A 178 9.11 0.61 -12.99
CA GLY A 178 9.20 1.71 -13.96
C GLY A 178 10.06 1.43 -15.21
N ARG A 179 10.67 0.26 -15.35
CA ARG A 179 11.57 -0.07 -16.49
C ARG A 179 10.95 -1.02 -17.53
N CYS A 180 9.71 -1.48 -17.33
CA CYS A 180 9.04 -2.41 -18.21
C CYS A 180 8.33 -1.70 -19.37
N LEU A 181 8.56 -2.18 -20.59
CA LEU A 181 7.86 -1.72 -21.80
C LEU A 181 6.78 -2.70 -22.29
N LEU A 182 6.59 -3.85 -21.61
CA LEU A 182 5.66 -4.89 -22.06
C LEU A 182 4.23 -4.35 -22.22
N SER A 183 3.77 -3.52 -21.29
CA SER A 183 2.43 -2.91 -21.37
C SER A 183 2.29 -1.99 -22.57
N ASN A 184 3.33 -1.21 -22.90
CA ASN A 184 3.30 -0.34 -24.06
C ASN A 184 3.24 -1.16 -25.35
N TYR A 185 4.12 -2.15 -25.52
CA TYR A 185 4.13 -3.00 -26.73
C TYR A 185 2.84 -3.78 -26.93
N MET A 186 2.23 -4.30 -25.86
CA MET A 186 1.04 -5.16 -25.98
C MET A 186 -0.27 -4.38 -26.01
N THR A 187 -0.33 -3.18 -25.44
CA THR A 187 -1.60 -2.47 -25.23
C THR A 187 -1.55 -0.98 -25.53
N GLY A 188 -0.41 -0.44 -25.96
CA GLY A 188 -0.20 1.00 -26.14
C GLY A 188 -0.16 1.82 -24.85
N ARG A 189 -0.17 1.16 -23.66
CA ARG A 189 -0.25 1.82 -22.35
C ARG A 189 1.10 1.82 -21.64
N ASP A 190 1.64 3.01 -21.40
CA ASP A 190 2.95 3.22 -20.80
C ASP A 190 2.98 2.89 -19.30
N SER A 191 3.71 1.84 -18.93
CA SER A 191 3.87 1.44 -17.52
C SER A 191 4.63 2.47 -16.69
N ASN A 192 5.61 3.15 -17.28
CA ASN A 192 6.42 4.19 -16.62
C ASN A 192 5.70 5.55 -16.52
N ARG A 193 4.48 5.65 -17.04
CA ARG A 193 3.59 6.82 -16.91
C ARG A 193 2.32 6.52 -16.09
N GLY A 194 2.30 5.40 -15.38
CA GLY A 194 1.22 5.04 -14.46
C GLY A 194 0.02 4.33 -15.07
N VAL A 195 0.05 4.01 -16.38
CA VAL A 195 -1.09 3.40 -17.09
C VAL A 195 -0.87 1.92 -17.42
N CYS A 196 -0.03 1.21 -16.67
CA CYS A 196 0.29 -0.20 -16.88
C CYS A 196 -0.98 -1.08 -16.91
N ALA A 197 -1.17 -1.83 -18.01
CA ALA A 197 -2.26 -2.79 -18.15
C ALA A 197 -1.99 -4.12 -17.43
N GLN A 198 -0.79 -4.31 -16.89
CA GLN A 198 -0.33 -5.53 -16.22
C GLN A 198 -0.37 -6.79 -17.11
N PRO A 199 0.06 -6.72 -18.38
CA PRO A 199 -0.02 -7.87 -19.29
C PRO A 199 0.79 -9.07 -18.82
N CYS A 200 1.84 -8.87 -18.03
CA CYS A 200 2.61 -9.97 -17.41
C CYS A 200 1.79 -10.89 -16.51
N ARG A 201 0.54 -10.51 -16.21
CA ARG A 201 -0.39 -11.23 -15.32
C ARG A 201 -1.53 -11.92 -16.08
N TYR A 202 -1.54 -11.80 -17.42
CA TYR A 202 -2.51 -12.49 -18.27
C TYR A 202 -2.04 -13.93 -18.55
N GLN A 203 -2.99 -14.80 -18.82
CA GLN A 203 -2.67 -16.13 -19.35
C GLN A 203 -2.35 -16.02 -20.83
N TYR A 204 -1.27 -16.66 -21.25
CA TYR A 204 -0.84 -16.70 -22.64
C TYR A 204 -0.61 -18.12 -23.08
N ALA A 205 -0.76 -18.34 -24.39
CA ALA A 205 -0.26 -19.51 -25.08
C ALA A 205 0.53 -19.04 -26.31
N LEU A 206 1.61 -19.74 -26.66
CA LEU A 206 2.32 -19.53 -27.90
C LEU A 206 1.61 -20.29 -29.01
N MET A 207 1.47 -19.67 -30.15
CA MET A 207 1.02 -20.30 -31.40
C MET A 207 2.10 -20.14 -32.44
N GLU A 208 2.49 -21.22 -33.07
CA GLU A 208 3.39 -21.16 -34.19
C GLU A 208 2.63 -20.77 -35.47
N GLU A 209 3.08 -19.76 -36.19
CA GLU A 209 2.43 -19.26 -37.40
C GLU A 209 2.15 -20.36 -38.44
N LYS A 210 3.06 -21.34 -38.56
CA LYS A 210 2.96 -22.47 -39.49
C LYS A 210 2.01 -23.59 -39.00
N ARG A 211 1.54 -23.52 -37.74
CA ARG A 211 0.61 -24.47 -37.13
C ARG A 211 -0.56 -23.72 -36.46
N PRO A 212 -1.41 -23.03 -37.25
CA PRO A 212 -2.52 -22.28 -36.74
C PRO A 212 -3.54 -23.20 -36.02
N GLY A 213 -3.99 -22.79 -34.81
CA GLY A 213 -4.94 -23.56 -34.02
C GLY A 213 -4.29 -24.50 -32.98
N GLU A 214 -2.97 -24.69 -33.00
CA GLU A 214 -2.25 -25.38 -31.96
C GLU A 214 -1.71 -24.37 -30.95
N TYR A 215 -2.12 -24.48 -29.66
CA TYR A 215 -1.72 -23.55 -28.60
C TYR A 215 -0.79 -24.28 -27.63
N PHE A 216 0.42 -23.74 -27.48
CA PHE A 216 1.41 -24.23 -26.54
C PHE A 216 1.32 -23.37 -25.27
N PRO A 217 0.84 -23.91 -24.13
CA PRO A 217 0.78 -23.14 -22.89
C PRO A 217 2.19 -22.72 -22.47
N VAL A 218 2.29 -21.54 -21.89
CA VAL A 218 3.57 -20.96 -21.45
C VAL A 218 3.76 -21.26 -19.97
N TYR A 219 4.78 -22.03 -19.64
CA TYR A 219 5.14 -22.42 -18.27
C TYR A 219 6.58 -22.04 -17.95
N GLU A 220 6.92 -21.99 -16.65
CA GLU A 220 8.32 -21.99 -16.23
C GLU A 220 8.82 -23.43 -16.12
N SER A 221 9.95 -23.72 -16.75
CA SER A 221 10.68 -24.96 -16.58
C SER A 221 12.19 -24.70 -16.70
N ASN A 222 12.97 -25.25 -15.78
CA ASN A 222 14.44 -25.24 -15.82
C ASN A 222 15.10 -23.84 -15.88
N GLY A 223 14.54 -22.83 -15.17
CA GLY A 223 15.19 -21.51 -15.00
C GLY A 223 15.08 -20.59 -16.21
N GLN A 224 14.21 -20.88 -17.18
CA GLN A 224 13.90 -19.96 -18.25
C GLN A 224 12.55 -19.28 -18.01
N THR A 225 12.53 -17.94 -18.20
CA THR A 225 11.40 -17.09 -17.86
C THR A 225 10.42 -16.97 -19.02
N TYR A 226 9.19 -17.23 -18.73
CA TYR A 226 8.02 -16.93 -19.55
C TYR A 226 7.26 -15.77 -18.89
N ILE A 227 6.26 -15.16 -19.56
CA ILE A 227 5.48 -14.03 -18.99
C ILE A 227 4.76 -14.53 -17.74
N MET A 228 5.05 -13.96 -16.54
CA MET A 228 4.82 -14.64 -15.30
C MET A 228 4.19 -13.80 -14.21
N ASN A 229 3.52 -14.50 -13.27
CA ASN A 229 2.79 -13.96 -12.16
C ASN A 229 3.69 -13.87 -10.91
N SER A 230 4.23 -12.68 -10.64
CA SER A 230 5.03 -12.45 -9.44
C SER A 230 4.19 -12.64 -8.18
N LYS A 231 4.74 -13.32 -7.18
CA LYS A 231 4.20 -13.38 -5.82
C LYS A 231 4.14 -11.98 -5.21
N ASP A 232 3.23 -11.77 -4.27
CA ASP A 232 3.21 -10.54 -3.48
C ASP A 232 4.31 -10.60 -2.39
N MET A 233 4.87 -9.46 -2.02
CA MET A 233 5.86 -9.35 -0.95
C MET A 233 5.17 -9.30 0.41
N CYS A 234 5.71 -10.02 1.41
CA CYS A 234 5.33 -9.90 2.81
C CYS A 234 6.57 -10.06 3.70
N MET A 235 6.93 -9.00 4.42
CA MET A 235 8.07 -8.93 5.32
C MET A 235 7.65 -8.79 6.80
N ILE A 236 6.40 -9.12 7.13
CA ILE A 236 5.85 -8.89 8.48
C ILE A 236 6.64 -9.62 9.56
N ASP A 237 7.10 -10.82 9.27
CA ASP A 237 7.89 -11.66 10.18
C ASP A 237 9.36 -11.18 10.32
N HIS A 238 9.80 -10.26 9.44
CA HIS A 238 11.19 -9.81 9.33
C HIS A 238 11.38 -8.32 9.67
N VAL A 239 10.34 -7.67 10.22
CA VAL A 239 10.40 -6.23 10.56
C VAL A 239 11.55 -5.91 11.50
N GLY A 240 11.84 -6.79 12.46
CA GLY A 240 12.97 -6.64 13.39
C GLY A 240 14.31 -6.55 12.67
N GLU A 241 14.57 -7.44 11.70
CA GLU A 241 15.79 -7.45 10.89
C GLU A 241 15.93 -6.17 10.06
N LEU A 242 14.82 -5.67 9.49
CA LEU A 242 14.80 -4.42 8.73
C LEU A 242 15.14 -3.21 9.62
N MET A 243 14.66 -3.21 10.88
CA MET A 243 15.00 -2.18 11.85
C MET A 243 16.48 -2.26 12.27
N ASP A 244 17.00 -3.46 12.46
CA ASP A 244 18.40 -3.70 12.87
C ASP A 244 19.40 -3.27 11.77
N VAL A 245 19.01 -3.30 10.51
CA VAL A 245 19.80 -2.73 9.39
C VAL A 245 19.89 -1.21 9.46
N GLY A 246 19.00 -0.55 10.21
CA GLY A 246 18.95 0.91 10.35
C GLY A 246 18.20 1.60 9.21
N LEU A 247 17.14 0.98 8.72
CA LEU A 247 16.18 1.60 7.82
C LEU A 247 15.35 2.66 8.55
N ASP A 248 14.98 3.73 7.84
CA ASP A 248 14.23 4.83 8.40
C ASP A 248 12.73 4.71 8.13
N SER A 249 12.32 4.04 7.03
CA SER A 249 10.92 3.92 6.63
C SER A 249 10.64 2.56 5.99
N LEU A 250 9.49 1.98 6.36
CA LEU A 250 8.90 0.77 5.80
C LEU A 250 7.63 1.12 5.03
N LYS A 251 7.65 0.90 3.73
CA LYS A 251 6.56 1.27 2.82
C LYS A 251 5.68 0.08 2.47
N LEU A 252 4.38 0.30 2.54
CA LEU A 252 3.38 -0.66 2.11
C LEU A 252 2.87 -0.32 0.69
N GLU A 253 2.90 -1.27 -0.24
CA GLU A 253 2.28 -1.08 -1.57
C GLU A 253 0.80 -1.47 -1.49
N GLY A 254 -0.06 -0.64 -2.05
CA GLY A 254 -1.49 -0.91 -2.02
C GLY A 254 -2.38 0.25 -2.43
N ARG A 255 -1.84 1.31 -3.05
CA ARG A 255 -2.62 2.51 -3.38
C ARG A 255 -3.85 2.23 -4.24
N ALA A 256 -3.81 1.21 -5.10
CA ALA A 256 -4.95 0.77 -5.92
C ALA A 256 -5.80 -0.34 -5.26
N LYS A 257 -5.46 -0.75 -4.04
CA LYS A 257 -6.20 -1.76 -3.27
C LYS A 257 -7.39 -1.12 -2.54
N SER A 258 -8.25 -1.92 -1.88
CA SER A 258 -9.41 -1.45 -1.14
C SER A 258 -9.04 -0.69 0.16
N ALA A 259 -10.00 0.03 0.73
CA ALA A 259 -9.85 0.65 2.05
C ALA A 259 -9.63 -0.41 3.15
N TYR A 260 -10.26 -1.57 3.02
CA TYR A 260 -10.03 -2.74 3.88
C TYR A 260 -8.57 -3.19 3.86
N TYR A 261 -7.99 -3.32 2.66
CA TYR A 261 -6.58 -3.67 2.53
C TYR A 261 -5.68 -2.64 3.22
N ALA A 262 -5.92 -1.36 2.98
CA ALA A 262 -5.13 -0.29 3.60
C ALA A 262 -5.22 -0.33 5.13
N ALA A 263 -6.42 -0.55 5.68
CA ALA A 263 -6.64 -0.69 7.12
C ALA A 263 -5.86 -1.87 7.70
N ILE A 264 -6.14 -3.07 7.21
CA ILE A 264 -5.63 -4.31 7.82
C ILE A 264 -4.11 -4.42 7.70
N VAL A 265 -3.53 -4.12 6.51
CA VAL A 265 -2.09 -4.18 6.34
C VAL A 265 -1.39 -3.13 7.21
N THR A 266 -1.92 -1.90 7.27
CA THR A 266 -1.34 -0.86 8.13
C THR A 266 -1.38 -1.27 9.60
N GLY A 267 -2.52 -1.76 10.10
CA GLY A 267 -2.66 -2.23 11.49
C GLY A 267 -1.70 -3.38 11.81
N ALA A 268 -1.65 -4.40 10.96
CA ALA A 268 -0.75 -5.55 11.17
C ALA A 268 0.73 -5.13 11.23
N TYR A 269 1.17 -4.27 10.30
CA TYR A 269 2.55 -3.78 10.31
C TYR A 269 2.82 -2.78 11.44
N ARG A 270 1.82 -2.02 11.91
CA ARG A 270 1.96 -1.19 13.11
C ARG A 270 2.30 -2.05 14.33
N HIS A 271 1.53 -3.12 14.55
CA HIS A 271 1.79 -4.06 15.65
C HIS A 271 3.13 -4.79 15.48
N ALA A 272 3.54 -5.14 14.26
CA ALA A 272 4.83 -5.76 14.00
C ALA A 272 6.00 -4.82 14.32
N ILE A 273 5.90 -3.54 13.92
CA ILE A 273 6.92 -2.52 14.22
C ILE A 273 7.00 -2.28 15.73
N ASP A 274 5.87 -2.16 16.41
CA ASP A 274 5.84 -1.91 17.85
C ASP A 274 6.41 -3.10 18.63
N ALA A 275 6.04 -4.33 18.26
CA ALA A 275 6.59 -5.53 18.84
C ALA A 275 8.12 -5.62 18.66
N ALA A 276 8.61 -5.35 17.45
CA ALA A 276 10.03 -5.35 17.14
C ALA A 276 10.78 -4.23 17.88
N TYR A 277 10.19 -3.04 17.99
CA TYR A 277 10.78 -1.92 18.73
C TYR A 277 10.92 -2.23 20.24
N GLU A 278 9.87 -2.84 20.82
CA GLU A 278 9.81 -3.24 22.22
C GLU A 278 10.57 -4.55 22.51
N ASN A 279 11.19 -5.17 21.50
CA ASN A 279 11.89 -6.49 21.61
C ASN A 279 10.98 -7.61 22.14
N ARG A 280 9.70 -7.60 21.80
CA ARG A 280 8.75 -8.68 22.08
C ARG A 280 8.35 -9.42 20.80
N PRO A 281 7.93 -10.68 20.90
CA PRO A 281 7.41 -11.39 19.74
C PRO A 281 6.12 -10.71 19.22
N LEU A 282 5.93 -10.77 17.90
CA LEU A 282 4.67 -10.40 17.28
C LEU A 282 3.58 -11.41 17.71
N ASP A 283 2.43 -10.92 18.17
CA ASP A 283 1.26 -11.78 18.38
C ASP A 283 0.82 -12.39 17.04
N PRO A 284 0.73 -13.74 16.95
CA PRO A 284 0.37 -14.43 15.72
C PRO A 284 -0.91 -13.90 15.05
N VAL A 285 -1.86 -13.40 15.82
CA VAL A 285 -3.12 -12.84 15.27
C VAL A 285 -2.85 -11.71 14.26
N TRP A 286 -1.85 -10.86 14.50
CA TRP A 286 -1.53 -9.77 13.60
C TRP A 286 -0.77 -10.25 12.36
N ARG A 287 -0.01 -11.33 12.49
CA ARG A 287 0.60 -11.98 11.35
C ARG A 287 -0.46 -12.62 10.43
N ASP A 288 -1.50 -13.22 11.02
CA ASP A 288 -2.58 -13.86 10.26
C ASP A 288 -3.46 -12.82 9.53
N GLU A 289 -3.56 -11.60 10.03
CA GLU A 289 -4.32 -10.52 9.41
C GLU A 289 -3.94 -10.24 7.95
N VAL A 290 -2.67 -10.39 7.59
CA VAL A 290 -2.23 -10.18 6.19
C VAL A 290 -2.69 -11.28 5.24
N GLU A 291 -3.17 -12.43 5.75
CA GLU A 291 -3.81 -13.48 4.95
C GLU A 291 -5.31 -13.20 4.73
N HIS A 292 -5.93 -12.32 5.53
CA HIS A 292 -7.36 -12.01 5.46
C HIS A 292 -7.70 -10.91 4.44
N ILE A 293 -6.73 -10.43 3.69
CA ILE A 293 -6.90 -9.42 2.64
C ILE A 293 -6.82 -10.04 1.25
N SER A 294 -7.12 -9.25 0.21
CA SER A 294 -6.92 -9.71 -1.18
C SER A 294 -5.45 -9.67 -1.58
N HIS A 295 -4.81 -10.82 -1.66
CA HIS A 295 -3.39 -10.97 -1.97
C HIS A 295 -3.13 -12.12 -2.94
N ARG A 296 -1.90 -12.21 -3.47
CA ARG A 296 -1.35 -13.42 -4.09
C ARG A 296 -0.51 -14.15 -3.07
N HIS A 297 -0.09 -15.38 -3.42
CA HIS A 297 0.87 -16.09 -2.58
C HIS A 297 2.05 -15.18 -2.23
N TYR A 298 2.46 -15.22 -0.97
CA TYR A 298 3.51 -14.37 -0.45
C TYR A 298 4.90 -14.94 -0.70
N SER A 299 5.87 -14.03 -0.77
CA SER A 299 7.30 -14.28 -0.71
C SER A 299 7.98 -13.13 0.03
N THR A 300 9.22 -13.30 0.40
CA THR A 300 10.06 -12.23 0.96
C THR A 300 10.67 -11.31 -0.12
N GLY A 301 10.16 -11.34 -1.36
CA GLY A 301 10.80 -10.63 -2.46
C GLY A 301 12.24 -11.09 -2.65
N PHE A 302 13.13 -10.16 -2.94
CA PHE A 302 14.56 -10.44 -3.16
C PHE A 302 15.40 -10.34 -1.88
N PHE A 303 14.81 -10.08 -0.72
CA PHE A 303 15.57 -9.88 0.53
C PHE A 303 16.48 -11.06 0.88
N TYR A 304 16.05 -12.28 0.61
CA TYR A 304 16.80 -13.53 0.90
C TYR A 304 17.12 -14.34 -0.35
N GLY A 305 17.03 -13.74 -1.52
CA GLY A 305 17.32 -14.39 -2.78
C GLY A 305 16.23 -14.21 -3.82
N GLN A 306 16.23 -15.03 -4.86
CA GLN A 306 15.27 -14.91 -5.95
C GLN A 306 13.86 -15.32 -5.48
N PRO A 307 12.84 -14.44 -5.59
CA PRO A 307 11.47 -14.84 -5.31
C PRO A 307 10.99 -15.78 -6.40
N GLY A 308 10.45 -16.93 -6.03
CA GLY A 308 9.79 -17.81 -6.99
C GLY A 308 8.58 -17.11 -7.63
N GLN A 309 8.15 -17.63 -8.79
CA GLN A 309 6.91 -17.23 -9.44
C GLN A 309 5.77 -18.17 -9.02
N TYR A 310 4.52 -17.72 -9.14
CA TYR A 310 3.36 -18.57 -8.94
C TYR A 310 2.67 -18.80 -10.27
N THR A 311 2.85 -20.01 -10.83
CA THR A 311 2.44 -20.35 -12.19
C THR A 311 1.08 -21.02 -12.29
N GLU A 312 0.50 -21.49 -11.16
CA GLU A 312 -0.74 -22.25 -11.15
C GLU A 312 -1.98 -21.38 -11.41
N SER A 313 -1.98 -20.15 -10.91
CA SER A 313 -3.12 -19.23 -11.05
C SER A 313 -2.70 -17.77 -10.98
N SER A 314 -3.33 -16.90 -11.78
CA SER A 314 -3.22 -15.43 -11.64
C SER A 314 -4.26 -14.86 -10.68
N ARG A 315 -5.11 -15.70 -10.09
CA ARG A 315 -6.18 -15.28 -9.19
C ARG A 315 -5.61 -14.80 -7.86
N TYR A 316 -6.32 -13.83 -7.28
CA TYR A 316 -6.08 -13.41 -5.90
C TYR A 316 -6.79 -14.36 -4.93
N VAL A 317 -6.15 -14.65 -3.81
CA VAL A 317 -6.81 -15.19 -2.63
C VAL A 317 -7.74 -14.10 -2.08
N ARG A 318 -9.01 -14.43 -1.84
CA ARG A 318 -10.05 -13.49 -1.39
C ARG A 318 -11.05 -14.20 -0.50
N ASP A 319 -10.56 -14.72 0.60
CA ASP A 319 -11.35 -15.58 1.49
C ASP A 319 -12.16 -14.79 2.52
N TRP A 320 -11.99 -13.46 2.56
CA TRP A 320 -12.66 -12.58 3.50
C TRP A 320 -13.35 -11.40 2.81
N GLN A 321 -14.49 -10.99 3.37
CA GLN A 321 -15.23 -9.82 2.91
C GLN A 321 -15.71 -8.96 4.07
N ILE A 322 -15.68 -7.64 3.88
CA ILE A 322 -16.29 -6.69 4.81
C ILE A 322 -17.79 -6.77 4.69
N VAL A 323 -18.49 -6.74 5.81
CA VAL A 323 -19.96 -6.66 5.85
C VAL A 323 -20.45 -5.33 6.38
N ALA A 324 -19.72 -4.67 7.30
CA ALA A 324 -20.08 -3.35 7.79
C ALA A 324 -18.87 -2.56 8.33
N LYS A 325 -19.05 -1.26 8.45
CA LYS A 325 -18.10 -0.31 9.01
C LYS A 325 -18.76 0.48 10.15
N VAL A 326 -18.09 0.55 11.28
CA VAL A 326 -18.53 1.33 12.45
C VAL A 326 -18.36 2.83 12.15
N VAL A 327 -19.44 3.58 12.33
CA VAL A 327 -19.49 5.03 12.24
C VAL A 327 -19.23 5.64 13.62
N GLU A 328 -19.96 5.14 14.61
CA GLU A 328 -19.90 5.56 16.01
C GLU A 328 -20.14 4.36 16.92
N CYS A 329 -19.52 4.34 18.08
CA CYS A 329 -19.75 3.34 19.10
C CYS A 329 -19.51 3.97 20.47
N ASP A 330 -20.38 3.70 21.43
CA ASP A 330 -20.16 4.12 22.81
C ASP A 330 -19.30 3.12 23.60
N GLY A 331 -18.94 3.46 24.82
CA GLY A 331 -18.14 2.60 25.69
C GLY A 331 -18.80 1.27 26.06
N GLU A 332 -20.11 1.17 25.91
CA GLU A 332 -20.88 -0.05 26.17
C GLU A 332 -21.04 -0.93 24.92
N GLY A 333 -20.63 -0.47 23.74
CA GLY A 333 -20.73 -1.20 22.47
C GLY A 333 -22.03 -0.96 21.71
N ASN A 334 -22.84 0.06 22.05
CA ASN A 334 -23.96 0.45 21.19
C ASN A 334 -23.40 1.17 19.96
N ALA A 335 -23.52 0.56 18.81
CA ALA A 335 -22.84 1.04 17.61
C ALA A 335 -23.82 1.44 16.51
N LEU A 336 -23.51 2.53 15.81
CA LEU A 336 -24.07 2.90 14.51
C LEU A 336 -23.09 2.45 13.43
N LEU A 337 -23.58 1.67 12.45
CA LEU A 337 -22.76 1.10 11.38
C LEU A 337 -23.34 1.46 10.01
N THR A 338 -22.46 1.41 9.00
CA THR A 338 -22.84 1.48 7.59
C THR A 338 -22.63 0.10 6.95
N LEU A 339 -23.62 -0.36 6.20
CA LEU A 339 -23.61 -1.64 5.53
C LEU A 339 -22.72 -1.63 4.28
N ASN A 340 -21.87 -2.64 4.13
CA ASN A 340 -21.13 -2.96 2.93
C ASN A 340 -21.69 -4.18 2.19
N ASN A 341 -21.96 -5.27 2.90
CA ASN A 341 -22.53 -6.52 2.36
C ASN A 341 -23.62 -7.04 3.29
N LYS A 342 -24.66 -7.63 2.74
CA LYS A 342 -25.82 -8.15 3.47
C LYS A 342 -25.45 -9.16 4.55
N PHE A 343 -26.11 -9.11 5.68
CA PHE A 343 -26.07 -10.12 6.74
C PHE A 343 -27.35 -10.05 7.60
N ALA A 344 -27.54 -11.04 8.45
CA ALA A 344 -28.75 -11.21 9.26
C ALA A 344 -28.43 -11.39 10.75
N SER A 345 -29.45 -11.23 11.60
CA SER A 345 -29.39 -11.65 12.99
C SER A 345 -29.10 -13.16 13.08
N GLY A 346 -28.19 -13.53 14.00
CA GLY A 346 -27.69 -14.90 14.14
C GLY A 346 -26.45 -15.24 13.32
N ASP A 347 -26.07 -14.41 12.33
CA ASP A 347 -24.80 -14.61 11.60
C ASP A 347 -23.61 -14.48 12.55
N VAL A 348 -22.55 -15.24 12.25
CA VAL A 348 -21.25 -15.11 12.95
C VAL A 348 -20.34 -14.21 12.14
N LEU A 349 -19.89 -13.14 12.75
CA LEU A 349 -19.00 -12.15 12.15
C LEU A 349 -17.72 -12.02 12.99
N GLU A 350 -16.74 -11.37 12.43
CA GLU A 350 -15.53 -10.97 13.13
C GLU A 350 -15.40 -9.44 13.16
N LEU A 351 -15.16 -8.91 14.35
CA LEU A 351 -14.89 -7.51 14.61
C LEU A 351 -13.38 -7.28 14.60
N VAL A 352 -12.93 -6.30 13.84
CA VAL A 352 -11.53 -5.84 13.76
C VAL A 352 -11.51 -4.32 13.69
N GLY A 353 -10.52 -3.68 14.31
CA GLY A 353 -10.47 -2.22 14.31
C GLY A 353 -9.09 -1.66 14.63
N PRO A 354 -8.97 -0.32 14.62
CA PRO A 354 -7.76 0.35 15.07
C PRO A 354 -7.42 -0.08 16.50
N ASP A 355 -6.29 -0.76 16.67
CA ASP A 355 -5.83 -1.31 17.98
C ASP A 355 -6.85 -2.23 18.68
N VAL A 356 -7.79 -2.81 17.91
CA VAL A 356 -8.77 -3.78 18.40
C VAL A 356 -8.38 -5.16 17.90
N ARG A 357 -8.05 -6.07 18.84
CA ARG A 357 -7.75 -7.46 18.53
C ARG A 357 -8.95 -8.11 17.85
N PRO A 358 -8.74 -8.82 16.71
CA PRO A 358 -9.82 -9.55 16.04
C PRO A 358 -10.57 -10.47 16.98
N GLN A 359 -11.90 -10.39 16.98
CA GLN A 359 -12.76 -11.21 17.84
C GLN A 359 -14.05 -11.58 17.14
N SER A 360 -14.48 -12.83 17.32
CA SER A 360 -15.73 -13.34 16.78
C SER A 360 -16.92 -12.84 17.60
N LEU A 361 -18.03 -12.57 16.93
CA LEU A 361 -19.30 -12.23 17.56
C LEU A 361 -20.48 -12.86 16.81
N THR A 362 -21.56 -13.15 17.53
CA THR A 362 -22.84 -13.50 16.92
C THR A 362 -23.71 -12.26 16.84
N VAL A 363 -24.25 -11.97 15.66
CA VAL A 363 -25.12 -10.82 15.42
C VAL A 363 -26.41 -10.96 16.23
N GLY A 364 -26.66 -10.01 17.10
CA GLY A 364 -27.90 -9.89 17.85
C GLY A 364 -28.97 -9.10 17.09
N THR A 365 -29.75 -8.29 17.81
CA THR A 365 -30.79 -7.41 17.26
C THR A 365 -30.18 -6.35 16.32
N LEU A 366 -30.79 -6.21 15.16
CA LEU A 366 -30.48 -5.18 14.17
C LEU A 366 -31.61 -4.17 14.11
N ILE A 367 -31.29 -2.88 14.19
CA ILE A 367 -32.27 -1.77 14.17
C ILE A 367 -31.93 -0.86 12.97
N ASP A 368 -32.89 -0.66 12.08
CA ASP A 368 -32.76 0.34 11.01
C ASP A 368 -32.62 1.74 11.64
N ALA A 369 -31.55 2.45 11.31
CA ALA A 369 -31.27 3.75 11.91
C ALA A 369 -32.20 4.88 11.41
N GLU A 370 -32.86 4.70 10.27
CA GLU A 370 -33.81 5.67 9.72
C GLU A 370 -35.21 5.51 10.30
N THR A 371 -35.70 4.27 10.42
CA THR A 371 -37.05 3.99 10.89
C THR A 371 -37.13 3.73 12.40
N GLY A 372 -36.02 3.30 13.02
CA GLY A 372 -35.99 2.86 14.40
C GLY A 372 -36.58 1.47 14.64
N GLU A 373 -36.97 0.75 13.59
CA GLU A 373 -37.59 -0.57 13.67
C GLU A 373 -36.54 -1.69 13.71
N GLU A 374 -36.86 -2.77 14.41
CA GLU A 374 -36.07 -3.99 14.37
C GLU A 374 -36.25 -4.70 13.03
N VAL A 375 -35.11 -5.14 12.44
CA VAL A 375 -35.08 -5.83 11.16
C VAL A 375 -34.34 -7.17 11.28
N PRO A 376 -34.80 -8.25 10.62
CA PRO A 376 -34.12 -9.53 10.70
C PRO A 376 -32.80 -9.57 9.91
N GLU A 377 -32.68 -8.71 8.90
CA GLU A 377 -31.49 -8.60 8.03
C GLU A 377 -31.24 -7.17 7.57
N VAL A 378 -29.98 -6.84 7.31
CA VAL A 378 -29.57 -5.60 6.65
C VAL A 378 -29.03 -5.92 5.25
N LYS A 379 -29.59 -5.27 4.20
CA LYS A 379 -29.32 -5.64 2.80
C LYS A 379 -29.22 -4.49 1.81
N LYS A 380 -29.70 -3.30 2.16
CA LYS A 380 -29.62 -2.13 1.27
C LYS A 380 -28.21 -1.56 1.29
N PRO A 381 -27.51 -1.39 0.16
CA PRO A 381 -26.18 -0.79 0.12
C PRO A 381 -26.14 0.55 0.84
N GLN A 382 -25.08 0.77 1.65
CA GLN A 382 -24.89 1.98 2.45
C GLN A 382 -25.97 2.27 3.52
N MET A 383 -26.87 1.32 3.81
CA MET A 383 -27.85 1.41 4.88
C MET A 383 -27.12 1.69 6.22
N LYS A 384 -27.64 2.62 7.00
CA LYS A 384 -27.23 2.81 8.38
C LYS A 384 -28.12 1.98 9.30
N PHE A 385 -27.50 1.31 10.24
CA PHE A 385 -28.21 0.48 11.22
C PHE A 385 -27.47 0.50 12.56
N LYS A 386 -28.20 0.12 13.60
CA LYS A 386 -27.64 0.01 14.96
C LYS A 386 -27.61 -1.46 15.39
N MET A 387 -26.56 -1.82 16.11
CA MET A 387 -26.44 -3.11 16.79
C MET A 387 -25.56 -3.00 18.03
N LYS A 388 -25.61 -4.03 18.87
CA LYS A 388 -24.73 -4.16 20.05
C LYS A 388 -23.48 -4.92 19.64
N LEU A 389 -22.31 -4.34 19.89
CA LEU A 389 -20.99 -4.96 19.79
C LEU A 389 -20.55 -5.50 21.15
N PRO A 390 -19.59 -6.44 21.22
CA PRO A 390 -19.08 -7.00 22.48
C PRO A 390 -18.47 -5.96 23.43
N CYS A 391 -17.91 -4.89 22.88
CA CYS A 391 -17.27 -3.78 23.60
C CYS A 391 -17.35 -2.49 22.81
N GLY A 392 -17.01 -1.37 23.44
CA GLY A 392 -16.78 -0.11 22.73
C GLY A 392 -15.57 -0.20 21.84
N VAL A 393 -15.71 0.30 20.60
CA VAL A 393 -14.64 0.29 19.60
C VAL A 393 -14.55 1.65 18.90
N PRO A 394 -13.37 2.04 18.41
CA PRO A 394 -13.22 3.30 17.69
C PRO A 394 -14.00 3.30 16.37
N PRO A 395 -14.37 4.49 15.85
CA PRO A 395 -14.85 4.63 14.49
C PRO A 395 -13.89 4.01 13.49
N LEU A 396 -14.39 3.59 12.31
CA LEU A 396 -13.66 2.86 11.27
C LEU A 396 -13.27 1.43 11.64
N SER A 397 -13.70 0.89 12.79
CA SER A 397 -13.69 -0.55 13.03
C SER A 397 -14.60 -1.25 12.01
N LEU A 398 -14.31 -2.50 11.71
CA LEU A 398 -14.94 -3.26 10.62
C LEU A 398 -15.56 -4.54 11.16
N LEU A 399 -16.69 -4.92 10.58
CA LEU A 399 -17.22 -6.28 10.67
C LEU A 399 -16.92 -7.00 9.36
N ARG A 400 -16.42 -8.21 9.47
CA ARG A 400 -16.07 -9.05 8.32
C ARG A 400 -16.49 -10.49 8.53
N ARG A 401 -16.51 -11.25 7.47
CA ARG A 401 -16.71 -12.72 7.53
C ARG A 401 -15.91 -13.41 6.44
N GLN A 402 -15.71 -14.71 6.60
CA GLN A 402 -15.18 -15.55 5.56
C GLN A 402 -16.13 -15.58 4.36
N ALA A 403 -15.61 -15.42 3.16
CA ALA A 403 -16.41 -15.44 1.94
C ALA A 403 -16.76 -16.90 1.58
N GLU A 404 -18.03 -17.23 1.46
CA GLU A 404 -18.46 -18.52 0.98
C GLU A 404 -18.23 -18.64 -0.53
N GLY A 405 -17.30 -19.50 -0.96
CA GLY A 405 -17.19 -20.02 -2.32
C GLY A 405 -17.03 -18.98 -3.44
N LEU A 406 -15.95 -18.16 -3.41
CA LEU A 406 -15.53 -17.35 -4.56
C LEU A 406 -14.55 -18.08 -5.48
#